data_9440b1fdcbb28c9d88d7433a466004f6
#
_entry.id   9440b1fdcbb28c9d88d7433a466004f6
#
_cell.length_a   1.000
_cell.length_b   1.000
_cell.length_c   1.000
_cell.angle_alpha   90.00
_cell.angle_beta   90.00
_cell.angle_gamma   90.00
#
_symmetry.space_group_name_H-M   'P 1'
#
loop_
_entity.id
_entity.type
_entity.pdbx_description
1 polymer ?
#
loop_
_entity_poly.entity_id
_entity_poly.type
_entity_poly.pdbx_seq_one_letter_code
_entity_poly.pdbx_strand_id
1 'polypeptide(L)'
;MVTGVQTCALPIFKFRAQLDPGSMVSGWFEDCLAIHTKDGWAELADKIGSLRFTDPTARDFQRWLFSTATEAGMDKQGRILLPAYLRERTGLIGEVVLVGSQQHAEIWAPDRWDAYRTRLDDPKELAKAFEGLGI
;
A
#
# COMPACT_ATOMS: atom_id res chain seq x y z
N MET A 1 13.96 4.16 2.20
CA MET A 1 14.29 2.74 2.40
C MET A 1 14.00 1.98 1.11
N VAL A 2 14.99 1.29 0.60
CA VAL A 2 14.86 0.58 -0.67
C VAL A 2 15.14 -0.91 -0.45
N THR A 3 14.29 -1.75 -1.02
CA THR A 3 14.40 -3.20 -0.92
C THR A 3 14.24 -3.82 -2.29
N GLY A 4 14.99 -4.88 -2.58
CA GLY A 4 14.89 -5.57 -3.87
C GLY A 4 13.65 -6.44 -3.96
N VAL A 5 13.02 -6.44 -5.13
CA VAL A 5 12.00 -7.41 -5.50
C VAL A 5 12.66 -8.49 -6.34
N GLN A 6 12.65 -9.71 -5.84
CA GLN A 6 13.15 -10.86 -6.58
C GLN A 6 11.97 -11.62 -7.15
N THR A 7 11.79 -11.56 -8.46
CA THR A 7 10.68 -12.19 -9.16
C THR A 7 9.33 -11.71 -8.66
N CYS A 8 8.84 -12.21 -7.57
CA CYS A 8 7.55 -11.84 -6.99
C CYS A 8 7.64 -11.73 -5.49
N ALA A 9 8.86 -11.63 -4.94
CA ALA A 9 9.07 -11.69 -3.51
C ALA A 9 9.72 -10.42 -2.99
N LEU A 10 9.28 -9.98 -1.82
CA LEU A 10 9.72 -8.76 -1.18
C LEU A 10 10.14 -9.05 0.27
N PRO A 11 11.41 -8.84 0.67
CA PRO A 11 11.80 -8.93 2.07
C PRO A 11 11.31 -7.68 2.83
N ILE A 12 10.63 -7.89 3.95
CA ILE A 12 10.07 -6.83 4.78
C ILE A 12 10.56 -6.97 6.21
N PHE A 13 11.52 -6.14 6.58
CA PHE A 13 12.17 -6.27 7.89
C PHE A 13 11.38 -5.63 9.04
N LYS A 14 10.90 -4.41 8.84
CA LYS A 14 10.21 -3.66 9.89
C LYS A 14 8.86 -4.24 10.27
N PHE A 15 8.14 -4.78 9.31
CA PHE A 15 6.77 -5.27 9.50
C PHE A 15 6.69 -6.77 9.66
N ARG A 16 7.83 -7.45 9.64
CA ARG A 16 7.89 -8.92 9.63
C ARG A 16 7.14 -9.55 10.81
N ALA A 17 7.31 -9.00 12.00
CA ALA A 17 6.66 -9.51 13.20
C ALA A 17 5.16 -9.22 13.22
N GLN A 18 4.69 -8.28 12.39
CA GLN A 18 3.29 -7.88 12.32
C GLN A 18 2.54 -8.51 11.15
N LEU A 19 3.27 -9.19 10.26
CA LEU A 19 2.70 -9.82 9.07
C LEU A 19 2.33 -11.27 9.37
N ASP A 20 1.32 -11.44 10.18
CA ASP A 20 0.76 -12.74 10.51
C ASP A 20 -0.10 -13.29 9.35
N PRO A 21 -0.48 -14.57 9.41
CA PRO A 21 -1.52 -15.09 8.53
C PRO A 21 -2.76 -14.20 8.57
N GLY A 22 -3.25 -13.82 7.42
CA GLY A 22 -4.37 -12.89 7.30
C GLY A 22 -3.98 -11.47 6.92
N SER A 23 -2.67 -11.18 6.82
CA SER A 23 -2.21 -9.92 6.24
C SER A 23 -2.57 -9.86 4.76
N MET A 24 -2.82 -8.64 4.26
CA MET A 24 -3.31 -8.44 2.89
C MET A 24 -2.44 -7.45 2.14
N VAL A 25 -2.29 -7.69 0.84
CA VAL A 25 -1.73 -6.72 -0.10
C VAL A 25 -2.85 -6.24 -1.00
N SER A 26 -2.92 -4.95 -1.24
CA SER A 26 -3.93 -4.37 -2.13
C SER A 26 -3.33 -3.26 -3.00
N GLY A 27 -4.04 -2.89 -4.05
CA GLY A 27 -3.80 -1.61 -4.70
C GLY A 27 -4.02 -0.49 -3.70
N TRP A 28 -3.33 0.62 -3.88
CA TRP A 28 -3.45 1.78 -3.02
C TRP A 28 -3.49 3.05 -3.85
N PHE A 29 -3.53 4.19 -3.19
CA PHE A 29 -3.62 5.48 -3.87
C PHE A 29 -2.27 5.82 -4.54
N GLU A 30 -2.31 6.71 -5.52
CA GLU A 30 -1.12 7.16 -6.28
C GLU A 30 -0.33 6.03 -6.96
N ASP A 31 -1.02 4.96 -7.35
CA ASP A 31 -0.43 3.82 -8.07
C ASP A 31 0.68 3.09 -7.32
N CYS A 32 0.59 3.02 -6.01
CA CYS A 32 1.42 2.13 -5.20
C CYS A 32 0.61 0.94 -4.69
N LEU A 33 1.26 0.04 -3.97
CA LEU A 33 0.60 -1.04 -3.23
C LEU A 33 0.64 -0.75 -1.75
N ALA A 34 -0.29 -1.33 -1.01
CA ALA A 34 -0.25 -1.32 0.44
C ALA A 34 -0.23 -2.74 0.97
N ILE A 35 0.58 -2.96 2.01
CA ILE A 35 0.57 -4.18 2.81
C ILE A 35 -0.08 -3.83 4.14
N HIS A 36 -1.15 -4.54 4.45
CA HIS A 36 -1.92 -4.31 5.67
C HIS A 36 -1.68 -5.45 6.65
N THR A 37 -1.53 -5.12 7.92
CA THR A 37 -1.60 -6.13 8.97
C THR A 37 -3.01 -6.71 9.00
N LYS A 38 -3.18 -7.89 9.59
CA LYS A 38 -4.49 -8.50 9.76
C LYS A 38 -5.48 -7.54 10.42
N ASP A 39 -5.07 -6.92 11.52
CA ASP A 39 -5.92 -6.00 12.27
C ASP A 39 -6.19 -4.71 11.48
N GLY A 40 -5.17 -4.18 10.82
CA GLY A 40 -5.33 -2.98 9.97
C GLY A 40 -6.28 -3.23 8.82
N TRP A 41 -6.21 -4.39 8.20
CA TRP A 41 -7.13 -4.76 7.14
C TRP A 41 -8.57 -4.89 7.65
N ALA A 42 -8.75 -5.52 8.81
CA ALA A 42 -10.07 -5.67 9.41
C ALA A 42 -10.71 -4.31 9.72
N GLU A 43 -9.94 -3.39 10.29
CA GLU A 43 -10.44 -2.03 10.55
C GLU A 43 -10.81 -1.29 9.27
N LEU A 44 -9.98 -1.40 8.24
CA LEU A 44 -10.24 -0.78 6.94
C LEU A 44 -11.50 -1.36 6.30
N ALA A 45 -11.62 -2.68 6.32
CA ALA A 45 -12.80 -3.37 5.77
C ALA A 45 -14.09 -2.95 6.50
N ASP A 46 -14.03 -2.80 7.81
CA ASP A 46 -15.18 -2.33 8.60
C ASP A 46 -15.58 -0.91 8.23
N LYS A 47 -14.60 0.00 8.08
CA LYS A 47 -14.86 1.38 7.67
C LYS A 47 -15.49 1.43 6.29
N ILE A 48 -14.97 0.65 5.36
CA ILE A 48 -15.49 0.59 3.99
C ILE A 48 -16.89 -0.02 3.98
N GLY A 49 -17.10 -1.07 4.76
CA GLY A 49 -18.41 -1.72 4.88
C GLY A 49 -19.48 -0.82 5.51
N SER A 50 -19.09 0.21 6.27
CA SER A 50 -20.01 1.17 6.86
C SER A 50 -20.38 2.33 5.93
N LEU A 51 -19.74 2.43 4.77
CA LEU A 51 -20.09 3.44 3.77
C LEU A 51 -21.52 3.17 3.24
N ARG A 52 -22.18 4.25 2.83
CA ARG A 52 -23.54 4.12 2.27
C ARG A 52 -23.53 3.26 1.00
N PHE A 53 -24.19 2.12 1.06
CA PHE A 53 -24.30 1.26 -0.12
C PHE A 53 -25.10 1.89 -1.26
N THR A 54 -25.89 2.92 -0.97
CA THR A 54 -26.65 3.67 -1.98
C THR A 54 -25.80 4.68 -2.73
N ASP A 55 -24.59 4.99 -2.22
CA ASP A 55 -23.65 5.90 -2.87
C ASP A 55 -22.85 5.15 -3.94
N PRO A 56 -22.98 5.51 -5.23
CA PRO A 56 -22.22 4.84 -6.29
C PRO A 56 -20.71 4.93 -6.10
N THR A 57 -20.19 6.07 -5.60
CA THR A 57 -18.76 6.24 -5.34
C THR A 57 -18.27 5.27 -4.28
N ALA A 58 -19.05 5.06 -3.22
CA ALA A 58 -18.71 4.09 -2.19
C ALA A 58 -18.65 2.67 -2.75
N ARG A 59 -19.60 2.30 -3.61
CA ARG A 59 -19.61 0.98 -4.25
C ARG A 59 -18.39 0.78 -5.17
N ASP A 60 -18.05 1.81 -5.94
CA ASP A 60 -16.90 1.76 -6.84
C ASP A 60 -15.60 1.61 -6.05
N PHE A 61 -15.45 2.33 -4.95
CA PHE A 61 -14.28 2.22 -4.08
C PHE A 61 -14.16 0.82 -3.49
N GLN A 62 -15.28 0.26 -3.01
CA GLN A 62 -15.30 -1.11 -2.48
C GLN A 62 -14.84 -2.12 -3.53
N ARG A 63 -15.41 -2.03 -4.74
CA ARG A 63 -15.06 -2.92 -5.83
C ARG A 63 -13.59 -2.81 -6.21
N TRP A 64 -13.10 -1.58 -6.33
CA TRP A 64 -11.70 -1.34 -6.68
C TRP A 64 -10.76 -1.93 -5.64
N LEU A 65 -10.98 -1.62 -4.37
CA LEU A 65 -10.07 -2.07 -3.31
C LEU A 65 -10.11 -3.58 -3.14
N PHE A 66 -11.29 -4.16 -2.99
CA PHE A 66 -11.41 -5.59 -2.71
C PHE A 66 -11.03 -6.46 -3.91
N SER A 67 -11.23 -5.97 -5.13
CA SER A 67 -10.80 -6.72 -6.32
C SER A 67 -9.29 -6.77 -6.48
N THR A 68 -8.56 -5.80 -5.92
CA THR A 68 -7.09 -5.78 -5.95
C THR A 68 -6.46 -6.52 -4.78
N ALA A 69 -7.23 -6.83 -3.74
CA ALA A 69 -6.70 -7.39 -2.50
C ALA A 69 -6.40 -8.88 -2.64
N THR A 70 -5.28 -9.30 -2.06
CA THR A 70 -4.90 -10.71 -1.96
C THR A 70 -4.17 -10.95 -0.65
N GLU A 71 -4.15 -12.19 -0.20
CA GLU A 71 -3.38 -12.51 1.01
C GLU A 71 -1.89 -12.31 0.78
N ALA A 72 -1.24 -11.73 1.77
CA ALA A 72 0.20 -11.51 1.78
C ALA A 72 0.86 -12.65 2.56
N GLY A 73 1.04 -13.79 1.89
CA GLY A 73 1.77 -14.90 2.50
C GLY A 73 3.26 -14.58 2.60
N MET A 74 3.81 -14.66 3.80
CA MET A 74 5.25 -14.50 4.00
C MET A 74 5.90 -15.87 4.11
N ASP A 75 6.97 -16.09 3.35
CA ASP A 75 7.71 -17.35 3.41
C ASP A 75 8.69 -17.36 4.60
N LYS A 76 9.40 -18.47 4.78
CA LYS A 76 10.35 -18.66 5.89
C LYS A 76 11.51 -17.67 5.83
N GLN A 77 11.79 -17.12 4.65
CA GLN A 77 12.87 -16.14 4.44
C GLN A 77 12.38 -14.70 4.60
N GLY A 78 11.13 -14.50 4.96
CA GLY A 78 10.54 -13.17 5.15
C GLY A 78 10.20 -12.47 3.85
N ARG A 79 9.90 -13.22 2.79
CA ARG A 79 9.53 -12.68 1.49
C ARG A 79 8.03 -12.79 1.28
N ILE A 80 7.46 -11.78 0.65
CA ILE A 80 6.04 -11.75 0.29
C ILE A 80 5.91 -11.89 -1.21
N LEU A 81 5.01 -12.77 -1.64
CA LEU A 81 4.72 -12.96 -3.05
C LEU A 81 3.76 -11.86 -3.52
N LEU A 82 4.17 -11.12 -4.54
CA LEU A 82 3.34 -10.11 -5.17
C LEU A 82 2.81 -10.64 -6.50
N PRO A 83 1.47 -10.71 -6.67
CA PRO A 83 0.88 -11.15 -7.92
C PRO A 83 1.29 -10.28 -9.11
N ALA A 84 1.39 -10.88 -10.28
CA ALA A 84 1.83 -10.19 -11.49
C ALA A 84 0.96 -8.96 -11.81
N TYR A 85 -0.36 -9.07 -11.65
CA TYR A 85 -1.25 -7.96 -11.96
C TYR A 85 -1.02 -6.73 -11.05
N LEU A 86 -0.62 -6.94 -9.81
CA LEU A 86 -0.28 -5.83 -8.91
C LEU A 86 1.06 -5.21 -9.27
N ARG A 87 2.04 -6.03 -9.64
CA ARG A 87 3.35 -5.54 -10.09
C ARG A 87 3.23 -4.72 -11.37
N GLU A 88 2.47 -5.20 -12.33
CA GLU A 88 2.24 -4.49 -13.60
C GLU A 88 1.55 -3.15 -13.38
N ARG A 89 0.53 -3.13 -12.54
CA ARG A 89 -0.21 -1.92 -12.21
C ARG A 89 0.68 -0.82 -11.64
N THR A 90 1.65 -1.20 -10.84
CA THR A 90 2.50 -0.26 -10.08
C THR A 90 3.88 -0.07 -10.68
N GLY A 91 4.20 -0.78 -11.76
CA GLY A 91 5.50 -0.67 -12.41
C GLY A 91 6.65 -1.24 -11.59
N LEU A 92 6.38 -2.21 -10.73
CA LEU A 92 7.40 -2.82 -9.88
C LEU A 92 8.23 -3.82 -10.68
N ILE A 93 9.53 -3.50 -10.82
CA ILE A 93 10.51 -4.34 -11.51
C ILE A 93 11.84 -4.24 -10.76
N GLY A 94 12.21 -5.16 -9.94
CA GLY A 94 13.48 -5.11 -9.23
C GLY A 94 13.39 -4.41 -7.89
N GLU A 95 14.04 -3.26 -7.72
CA GLU A 95 14.04 -2.55 -6.44
C GLU A 95 12.71 -1.86 -6.15
N VAL A 96 12.39 -1.75 -4.86
CA VAL A 96 11.20 -1.05 -4.40
C VAL A 96 11.55 -0.10 -3.26
N VAL A 97 10.69 0.88 -3.03
CA VAL A 97 10.74 1.74 -1.85
C VAL A 97 9.60 1.35 -0.92
N LEU A 98 9.94 1.10 0.34
CA LEU A 98 8.95 0.83 1.38
C LEU A 98 8.75 2.09 2.22
N VAL A 99 7.49 2.51 2.33
CA VAL A 99 7.12 3.67 3.15
C VAL A 99 6.18 3.19 4.25
N GLY A 100 6.63 3.28 5.49
CA GLY A 100 5.83 2.88 6.62
C GLY A 100 4.74 3.89 6.95
N SER A 101 3.56 3.39 7.25
CA SER A 101 2.46 4.15 7.82
C SER A 101 1.99 3.41 9.06
N GLN A 102 0.98 3.92 9.75
CA GLN A 102 0.63 3.41 11.07
C GLN A 102 0.21 1.93 11.07
N GLN A 103 -0.68 1.55 10.20
CA GLN A 103 -1.24 0.19 10.14
C GLN A 103 -1.01 -0.50 8.81
N HIS A 104 -0.25 0.15 7.93
CA HIS A 104 0.12 -0.42 6.64
C HIS A 104 1.47 0.10 6.21
N ALA A 105 2.06 -0.56 5.23
CA ALA A 105 3.24 -0.08 4.54
C ALA A 105 2.92 0.05 3.06
N GLU A 106 3.47 1.06 2.42
CA GLU A 106 3.32 1.25 0.98
C GLU A 106 4.53 0.73 0.24
N ILE A 107 4.30 0.15 -0.91
CA ILE A 107 5.34 -0.36 -1.81
C ILE A 107 5.28 0.47 -3.08
N TRP A 108 6.38 1.15 -3.37
CA TRP A 108 6.49 2.05 -4.50
C TRP A 108 7.59 1.61 -5.46
N ALA A 109 7.35 1.80 -6.76
CA ALA A 109 8.45 1.81 -7.72
C ALA A 109 9.35 3.01 -7.44
N PRO A 110 10.69 2.86 -7.47
CA PRO A 110 11.60 3.95 -7.06
C PRO A 110 11.41 5.23 -7.86
N ASP A 111 11.22 5.13 -9.18
CA ASP A 111 11.01 6.30 -10.04
C ASP A 111 9.70 7.05 -9.71
N ARG A 112 8.65 6.32 -9.41
CA ARG A 112 7.36 6.90 -9.02
C ARG A 112 7.44 7.55 -7.64
N TRP A 113 8.14 6.91 -6.72
CA TRP A 113 8.37 7.48 -5.39
C TRP A 113 9.18 8.77 -5.48
N ASP A 114 10.24 8.78 -6.28
CA ASP A 114 11.08 9.98 -6.43
C ASP A 114 10.28 11.15 -7.01
N ALA A 115 9.46 10.90 -8.01
CA ALA A 115 8.61 11.94 -8.59
C ALA A 115 7.59 12.47 -7.58
N TYR A 116 6.97 11.58 -6.84
CA TYR A 116 5.98 11.95 -5.83
C TYR A 116 6.62 12.72 -4.68
N ARG A 117 7.75 12.22 -4.17
CA ARG A 117 8.49 12.84 -3.08
C ARG A 117 8.99 14.24 -3.43
N THR A 118 9.46 14.43 -4.65
CA THR A 118 9.90 15.75 -5.10
C THR A 118 8.79 16.79 -4.96
N ARG A 119 7.56 16.42 -5.28
CA ARG A 119 6.41 17.30 -5.08
C ARG A 119 6.14 17.56 -3.59
N LEU A 120 6.24 16.53 -2.77
CA LEU A 120 6.03 16.66 -1.32
C LEU A 120 7.11 17.53 -0.65
N ASP A 121 8.32 17.50 -1.17
CA ASP A 121 9.45 18.25 -0.59
C ASP A 121 9.41 19.74 -0.97
N ASP A 122 8.49 20.18 -1.82
CA ASP A 122 8.31 21.59 -2.13
C ASP A 122 7.65 22.30 -0.95
N PRO A 123 8.35 23.27 -0.29
CA PRO A 123 7.82 23.93 0.91
C PRO A 123 6.48 24.64 0.69
N LYS A 124 6.27 25.20 -0.49
CA LYS A 124 5.01 25.88 -0.82
C LYS A 124 3.86 24.90 -0.96
N GLU A 125 4.11 23.78 -1.62
CA GLU A 125 3.12 22.72 -1.79
C GLU A 125 2.76 22.07 -0.44
N LEU A 126 3.76 21.83 0.42
CA LEU A 126 3.54 21.29 1.75
C LEU A 126 2.66 22.20 2.60
N ALA A 127 3.00 23.49 2.66
CA ALA A 127 2.25 24.45 3.45
C ALA A 127 0.80 24.50 2.99
N LYS A 128 0.59 24.55 1.67
CA LYS A 128 -0.73 24.63 1.08
C LYS A 128 -1.55 23.35 1.31
N ALA A 129 -0.92 22.20 1.10
CA ALA A 129 -1.60 20.91 1.23
C ALA A 129 -2.00 20.61 2.67
N PHE A 130 -1.17 20.98 3.65
CA PHE A 130 -1.39 20.62 5.04
C PHE A 130 -2.12 21.68 5.85
N GLU A 131 -2.33 22.86 5.28
CA GLU A 131 -3.08 23.94 5.93
C GLU A 131 -4.47 23.49 6.37
N GLY A 132 -5.15 22.72 5.53
CA GLY A 132 -6.49 22.23 5.81
C GLY A 132 -6.58 21.06 6.77
N LEU A 133 -5.45 20.51 7.22
CA LEU A 133 -5.44 19.34 8.11
C LEU A 133 -5.48 19.69 9.59
N GLY A 134 -5.35 20.96 9.94
CA GLY A 134 -5.43 21.41 11.33
C GLY A 134 -4.24 21.03 12.20
N ILE A 135 -3.10 20.78 11.58
CA ILE A 135 -1.86 20.47 12.29
C ILE A 135 -0.85 21.61 12.20
#